data_189d371313dbd5fb88e4ab7cf9f511ba
#
_entry.id   189d371313dbd5fb88e4ab7cf9f511ba
#
_cell.length_a   1.000
_cell.length_b   1.000
_cell.length_c   1.000
_cell.angle_alpha   90.00
_cell.angle_beta   90.00
_cell.angle_gamma   90.00
#
_symmetry.space_group_name_H-M   'P 1'
#
loop_
_entity.id
_entity.type
_entity.pdbx_description
1 polymer ?
#
loop_
_entity_poly.entity_id
_entity_poly.type
_entity_poly.pdbx_seq_one_letter_code
_entity_poly.pdbx_strand_id
1 'polypeptide(L)' 'MKPSHLERIDKLADVYMLASLVQFKYIQTISEPNERNFVVGLAGGHTVFGAPSQYDKFIDKYITWLEMR' A
#
# COMPACT_ATOMS: atom_id res chain seq x y z
N MET A 1 -9.73 26.36 3.70
CA MET A 1 -9.56 24.91 3.50
C MET A 1 -10.80 24.31 2.90
N LYS A 2 -10.65 23.54 1.90
CA LYS A 2 -11.77 22.94 1.21
C LYS A 2 -12.02 21.53 1.70
N PRO A 3 -13.25 21.20 2.03
CA PRO A 3 -13.58 19.84 2.42
C PRO A 3 -13.19 18.80 1.37
N SER A 4 -13.31 19.18 0.11
CA SER A 4 -12.94 18.25 -0.98
C SER A 4 -11.46 17.89 -0.93
N HIS A 5 -10.62 18.81 -0.48
CA HIS A 5 -9.20 18.53 -0.33
C HIS A 5 -8.97 17.44 0.73
N LEU A 6 -9.66 17.55 1.85
CA LEU A 6 -9.56 16.56 2.90
C LEU A 6 -10.09 15.20 2.44
N GLU A 7 -11.16 15.22 1.68
CA GLU A 7 -11.71 13.97 1.16
C GLU A 7 -10.72 13.27 0.26
N ARG A 8 -9.98 14.04 -0.54
CA ARG A 8 -8.97 13.44 -1.41
C ARG A 8 -7.86 12.79 -0.61
N ILE A 9 -7.45 13.43 0.48
CA ILE A 9 -6.43 12.88 1.35
C ILE A 9 -6.92 11.57 1.96
N ASP A 10 -8.17 11.54 2.41
CA ASP A 10 -8.73 10.33 2.98
C ASP A 10 -8.77 9.19 1.96
N LYS A 11 -9.13 9.51 0.72
CA LYS A 11 -9.16 8.50 -0.33
C LYS A 11 -7.77 7.97 -0.63
N LEU A 12 -6.76 8.83 -0.56
CA LEU A 12 -5.38 8.40 -0.78
C LEU A 12 -4.87 7.50 0.32
N ALA A 13 -5.53 7.50 1.48
CA ALA A 13 -5.16 6.58 2.56
C ALA A 13 -5.42 5.11 2.19
N ASP A 14 -6.21 4.86 1.13
CA ASP A 14 -6.50 3.51 0.68
C ASP A 14 -5.43 2.97 -0.29
N VAL A 15 -4.44 3.77 -0.60
CA VAL A 15 -3.43 3.40 -1.58
C VAL A 15 -2.04 3.74 -1.07
N TYR A 16 -1.05 3.14 -1.69
CA TYR A 16 0.34 3.42 -1.37
C TYR A 16 1.16 3.31 -2.64
N MET A 17 2.12 4.22 -2.81
CA MET A 17 2.97 4.23 -3.99
C MET A 17 4.25 3.45 -3.70
N LEU A 18 4.40 2.33 -4.37
CA LEU A 18 5.65 1.58 -4.41
C LEU A 18 6.26 1.79 -5.79
N ALA A 19 6.62 0.70 -6.47
CA ALA A 19 7.04 0.85 -7.87
C ALA A 19 5.88 1.33 -8.72
N SER A 20 4.66 0.98 -8.32
CA SER A 20 3.44 1.52 -8.91
C SER A 20 2.42 1.67 -7.80
N LEU A 21 1.28 2.26 -8.12
CA LEU A 21 0.25 2.51 -7.12
C LEU A 21 -0.40 1.20 -6.69
N VAL A 22 -0.47 0.99 -5.38
CA VAL A 22 -1.06 -0.20 -4.79
C VAL A 22 -2.33 0.19 -4.06
N GLN A 23 -3.43 -0.45 -4.42
CA GLN A 23 -4.68 -0.27 -3.70
C GLN A 23 -4.80 -1.38 -2.67
N PHE A 24 -4.90 -1.02 -1.41
CA PHE A 24 -4.89 -1.97 -0.31
C PHE A 24 -5.96 -3.04 -0.45
N LYS A 25 -7.12 -2.66 -0.95
CA LYS A 25 -8.24 -3.61 -1.07
C LYS A 25 -7.96 -4.76 -2.01
N TYR A 26 -6.97 -4.63 -2.88
CA TYR A 26 -6.63 -5.67 -3.83
C TYR A 26 -5.45 -6.53 -3.40
N ILE A 27 -4.87 -6.25 -2.26
CA ILE A 27 -3.71 -7.01 -1.79
C ILE A 27 -4.13 -8.41 -1.40
N GLN A 28 -3.44 -9.39 -1.94
CA GLN A 28 -3.65 -10.79 -1.59
C GLN A 28 -2.49 -11.34 -0.76
N THR A 29 -1.27 -10.96 -1.09
CA THR A 29 -0.10 -11.44 -0.39
C THR A 29 0.93 -10.33 -0.26
N ILE A 30 1.75 -10.42 0.78
CA ILE A 30 2.88 -9.52 0.97
C ILE A 30 4.04 -10.39 1.41
N SER A 31 5.12 -10.38 0.65
CA SER A 31 6.31 -11.16 1.00
C SER A 31 7.14 -10.40 2.01
N GLU A 32 7.98 -11.13 2.74
CA GLU A 32 8.93 -10.50 3.62
C GLU A 32 10.03 -9.84 2.78
N PRO A 33 10.58 -8.72 3.26
CA PRO A 33 11.64 -8.05 2.50
C PRO A 33 12.92 -8.85 2.52
N ASN A 34 13.63 -8.78 1.40
CA ASN A 34 15.00 -9.31 1.33
C ASN A 34 15.93 -8.14 1.05
N GLU A 35 17.14 -8.43 0.58
CA GLU A 35 18.13 -7.37 0.38
C GLU A 35 17.76 -6.43 -0.76
N ARG A 36 16.92 -6.89 -1.68
CA ARG A 36 16.60 -6.13 -2.90
C ARG A 36 15.25 -5.47 -2.85
N ASN A 37 14.25 -6.18 -2.39
CA ASN A 37 12.87 -5.67 -2.42
C ASN A 37 11.96 -6.55 -1.59
N PHE A 38 10.70 -6.13 -1.54
CA PHE A 38 9.62 -7.02 -1.14
C PHE A 38 8.56 -6.99 -2.24
N VAL A 39 7.69 -7.98 -2.23
CA VAL A 39 6.72 -8.16 -3.31
C VAL A 39 5.32 -8.15 -2.73
N VAL A 40 4.43 -7.42 -3.39
CA VAL A 40 3.01 -7.38 -3.04
C VAL A 40 2.24 -8.01 -4.17
N GLY A 41 1.50 -9.07 -3.86
CA GLY A 41 0.64 -9.74 -4.84
C GLY A 41 -0.75 -9.16 -4.79
N LEU A 42 -1.25 -8.76 -5.93
CA LEU A 42 -2.56 -8.15 -6.06
C LEU A 42 -3.52 -9.08 -6.80
N ALA A 43 -4.80 -8.82 -6.62
CA ALA A 43 -5.83 -9.56 -7.35
C ALA A 43 -5.60 -9.46 -8.85
N GLY A 44 -5.88 -10.54 -9.56
CA GLY A 44 -5.67 -10.58 -10.98
C GLY A 44 -4.28 -11.03 -11.41
N GLY A 45 -3.46 -11.46 -10.47
CA GLY A 45 -2.13 -11.97 -10.79
C GLY A 45 -1.07 -10.89 -10.94
N HIS A 46 -1.39 -9.66 -10.59
CA HIS A 46 -0.43 -8.56 -10.67
C HIS A 46 0.48 -8.56 -9.45
N THR A 47 1.72 -8.13 -9.66
CA THR A 47 2.66 -7.97 -8.55
C THR A 47 3.30 -6.59 -8.63
N VAL A 48 3.65 -6.07 -7.46
CA VAL A 48 4.32 -4.77 -7.35
C VAL A 48 5.51 -4.96 -6.41
N PHE A 49 6.64 -4.38 -6.77
CA PHE A 49 7.85 -4.45 -5.97
C PHE A 49 8.02 -3.15 -5.18
N GLY A 50 8.53 -3.29 -3.97
CA GLY A 50 8.85 -2.14 -3.15
C GLY A 50 10.26 -2.26 -2.59
N ALA A 51 10.89 -1.11 -2.31
CA ALA A 51 12.21 -1.09 -1.70
C ALA A 51 12.12 -1.60 -0.26
N PRO A 52 13.14 -2.31 0.23
CA PRO A 52 13.10 -2.79 1.62
C PRO A 52 12.89 -1.66 2.62
N SER A 53 13.43 -0.48 2.33
CA SER A 53 13.27 0.67 3.22
C SER A 53 11.84 1.17 3.31
N GLN A 54 10.99 0.79 2.37
CA GLN A 54 9.58 1.19 2.38
C GLN A 54 8.69 0.20 3.10
N TYR A 55 9.23 -0.98 3.43
CA TYR A 55 8.42 -2.07 3.94
C TYR A 55 7.69 -1.69 5.24
N ASP A 56 8.41 -1.12 6.19
CA ASP A 56 7.81 -0.80 7.48
C ASP A 56 6.69 0.21 7.33
N LYS A 57 6.91 1.24 6.54
CA LYS A 57 5.88 2.25 6.30
C LYS A 57 4.69 1.67 5.57
N PHE A 58 4.96 0.83 4.59
CA PHE A 58 3.89 0.20 3.81
C PHE A 58 3.02 -0.68 4.72
N ILE A 59 3.65 -1.52 5.52
CA ILE A 59 2.91 -2.41 6.42
C ILE A 59 2.12 -1.60 7.44
N ASP A 60 2.73 -0.54 7.98
CA ASP A 60 2.05 0.30 8.96
C ASP A 60 0.79 0.93 8.36
N LYS A 61 0.90 1.44 7.14
CA LYS A 61 -0.25 2.00 6.45
C LYS A 61 -1.31 0.94 6.17
N TYR A 62 -0.89 -0.24 5.77
CA TYR A 62 -1.82 -1.32 5.46
C TYR A 62 -2.59 -1.75 6.72
N ILE A 63 -1.88 -1.90 7.83
CA ILE A 63 -2.53 -2.27 9.10
C ILE A 63 -3.51 -1.18 9.53
N THR A 64 -3.10 0.08 9.42
CA THR A 64 -3.99 1.18 9.74
C THR A 64 -5.26 1.13 8.89
N TRP A 65 -5.10 0.86 7.59
CA TRP A 65 -6.24 0.75 6.70
C TRP A 65 -7.16 -0.40 7.12
N LEU A 66 -6.59 -1.54 7.50
CA LEU A 66 -7.38 -2.68 7.96
C LEU A 66 -8.18 -2.34 9.21
N GLU A 67 -7.59 -1.56 10.10
CA GLU A 67 -8.27 -1.18 11.33
C GLU A 67 -9.37 -0.17 11.11
N MET A 68 -9.27 0.60 10.03
CA MET A 68 -10.25 1.65 9.72
C MET A 68 -11.43 1.14 8.91
N ARG A 69 -11.40 -0.07 8.45
CA ARG A 69 -12.46 -0.61 7.61
C ARG A 69 -13.76 -0.81 8.36
#